data_a3d3753aadf7ee5ab84db0e95c3e1722
#
_entry.id   a3d3753aadf7ee5ab84db0e95c3e1722
#
_cell.length_a   1.000
_cell.length_b   1.000
_cell.length_c   1.000
_cell.angle_alpha   90.00
_cell.angle_beta   90.00
_cell.angle_gamma   90.00
#
_symmetry.space_group_name_H-M   'P 1'
#
loop_
_entity.id
_entity.type
_entity.pdbx_description
1 polymer ?
#
loop_
_entity_poly.entity_id
_entity_poly.type
_entity_poly.pdbx_seq_one_letter_code
_entity_poly.pdbx_strand_id
1 'polypeptide(L)'
;MKMVKIVDCSATSCAYNYNKQCCTPAITVGSECPMCEAFMDSQSKAGESDVTGGVGACHMADCQYNQSLECNAPGIHVDMHHNHADCDTYSPKK
;
A
#
# COMPACT_ATOMS: atom_id res chain seq x y z
N MET A 1 -11.55 -13.37 -5.81
CA MET A 1 -11.15 -12.58 -4.64
C MET A 1 -11.05 -11.11 -5.02
N LYS A 2 -11.54 -10.25 -4.16
CA LYS A 2 -11.54 -8.82 -4.43
C LYS A 2 -10.39 -8.14 -3.70
N MET A 3 -9.52 -7.48 -4.45
CA MET A 3 -8.37 -6.79 -3.89
C MET A 3 -8.79 -5.52 -3.18
N VAL A 4 -8.24 -5.30 -1.96
CA VAL A 4 -8.52 -4.07 -1.20
C VAL A 4 -7.83 -2.90 -1.88
N LYS A 5 -8.55 -1.80 -2.06
CA LYS A 5 -8.02 -0.63 -2.75
C LYS A 5 -7.21 0.26 -1.82
N ILE A 6 -6.20 0.90 -2.39
CA ILE A 6 -5.45 1.95 -1.71
C ILE A 6 -6.23 3.24 -1.93
N VAL A 7 -6.83 3.75 -0.85
CA VAL A 7 -7.69 4.93 -0.91
C VAL A 7 -6.87 6.15 -1.28
N ASP A 8 -5.72 6.31 -0.64
CA ASP A 8 -4.80 7.39 -0.97
C ASP A 8 -3.39 7.02 -0.52
N CYS A 9 -2.42 7.77 -1.01
CA CYS A 9 -1.02 7.56 -0.69
C CYS A 9 -0.33 8.91 -0.62
N SER A 10 0.24 9.23 0.54
CA SER A 10 0.94 10.50 0.71
C SER A 10 2.38 10.48 0.20
N ALA A 11 2.85 9.34 -0.29
CA ALA A 11 4.21 9.20 -0.82
C ALA A 11 4.30 9.79 -2.22
N THR A 12 4.21 11.11 -2.31
CA THR A 12 4.14 11.81 -3.60
C THR A 12 5.39 11.66 -4.45
N SER A 13 6.52 11.30 -3.84
CA SER A 13 7.77 11.05 -4.58
C SER A 13 7.81 9.65 -5.20
N CYS A 14 6.84 8.80 -4.89
CA CYS A 14 6.80 7.45 -5.45
C CYS A 14 6.48 7.50 -6.95
N ALA A 15 7.16 6.66 -7.72
CA ALA A 15 6.95 6.59 -9.16
C ALA A 15 5.51 6.22 -9.54
N TYR A 16 4.82 5.50 -8.66
CA TYR A 16 3.44 5.08 -8.91
C TYR A 16 2.39 6.05 -8.38
N ASN A 17 2.82 7.17 -7.77
CA ASN A 17 1.90 8.12 -7.17
C ASN A 17 1.49 9.19 -8.19
N TYR A 18 0.19 9.33 -8.41
CA TYR A 18 -0.39 10.37 -9.25
C TYR A 18 -1.46 11.09 -8.44
N ASN A 19 -1.20 12.32 -8.05
CA ASN A 19 -2.14 13.15 -7.27
C ASN A 19 -2.61 12.45 -6.00
N LYS A 20 -1.65 11.86 -5.26
CA LYS A 20 -1.91 11.14 -4.00
C LYS A 20 -2.71 9.86 -4.20
N GLN A 21 -2.72 9.33 -5.41
CA GLN A 21 -3.31 8.04 -5.72
C GLN A 21 -2.23 7.08 -6.16
N CYS A 22 -2.31 5.83 -5.68
CA CYS A 22 -1.41 4.79 -6.12
C CYS A 22 -1.91 4.20 -7.42
N CYS A 23 -1.05 4.19 -8.43
CA CYS A 23 -1.42 3.76 -9.78
C CYS A 23 -0.63 2.55 -10.24
N THR A 24 -0.20 1.70 -9.31
CA THR A 24 0.34 0.38 -9.65
C THR A 24 -0.76 -0.66 -9.49
N PRO A 25 -0.78 -1.72 -10.31
CA PRO A 25 -1.87 -2.71 -10.23
C PRO A 25 -2.01 -3.36 -8.85
N ALA A 26 -0.89 -3.62 -8.14
CA ALA A 26 -0.97 -4.24 -6.83
C ALA A 26 0.31 -3.98 -6.05
N ILE A 27 0.18 -3.92 -4.72
CA ILE A 27 1.34 -3.80 -3.84
C ILE A 27 1.38 -4.99 -2.88
N THR A 28 2.55 -5.22 -2.30
CA THR A 28 2.73 -6.13 -1.17
C THR A 28 3.09 -5.30 0.04
N VAL A 29 2.40 -5.53 1.14
CA VAL A 29 2.67 -4.85 2.41
C VAL A 29 3.53 -5.77 3.27
N GLY A 30 4.63 -5.21 3.73
CA GLY A 30 5.44 -5.94 4.45
C GLY A 30 6.21 -6.29 5.18
N SER A 31 7.04 -6.72 5.93
CA SER A 31 7.13 -7.96 6.62
C SER A 31 7.55 -7.69 8.07
N GLU A 32 8.57 -6.87 8.30
CA GLU A 32 8.94 -6.47 9.66
C GLU A 32 8.14 -5.24 10.11
N CYS A 33 7.76 -4.42 9.16
CA CYS A 33 6.87 -3.29 9.39
C CYS A 33 5.89 -3.23 8.20
N PRO A 34 4.76 -2.55 8.35
CA PRO A 34 3.73 -2.53 7.28
C PRO A 34 4.12 -1.63 6.12
N MET A 35 5.29 -1.87 5.55
CA MET A 35 5.87 -1.05 4.51
C MET A 35 5.36 -1.46 3.14
N CYS A 36 5.05 -0.47 2.30
CA CYS A 36 4.71 -0.73 0.91
C CYS A 36 5.99 -1.13 0.17
N GLU A 37 6.07 -2.38 -0.26
CA GLU A 37 7.27 -2.88 -0.92
C GLU A 37 7.35 -2.49 -2.38
N ALA A 38 6.30 -1.87 -2.91
CA ALA A 38 6.32 -1.34 -4.27
C ALA A 38 6.77 0.11 -4.34
N PHE A 39 7.01 0.76 -3.19
CA PHE A 39 7.43 2.14 -3.16
C PHE A 39 8.73 2.33 -3.94
N MET A 40 8.72 3.30 -4.83
CA MET A 40 9.90 3.63 -5.66
C MET A 40 10.03 5.15 -5.71
N ASP A 41 11.05 5.67 -5.03
CA ASP A 41 11.36 7.10 -5.03
C ASP A 41 11.99 7.45 -6.38
N SER A 42 11.29 8.19 -7.20
CA SER A 42 11.76 8.51 -8.55
C SER A 42 11.05 9.76 -9.08
N GLN A 43 11.78 10.55 -9.84
CA GLN A 43 11.21 11.69 -10.53
C GLN A 43 10.43 11.25 -11.77
N SER A 44 10.78 10.09 -12.32
CA SER A 44 10.04 9.52 -13.45
C SER A 44 8.84 8.76 -12.94
N LYS A 45 7.72 8.85 -13.63
CA LYS A 45 6.50 8.15 -13.23
C LYS A 45 6.38 6.79 -13.92
N ALA A 46 5.93 5.81 -13.18
CA ALA A 46 5.64 4.47 -13.68
C ALA A 46 4.15 4.18 -13.44
N GLY A 47 3.70 3.00 -13.80
CA GLY A 47 2.31 2.63 -13.62
C GLY A 47 1.41 3.30 -14.64
N GLU A 48 0.12 3.26 -14.38
CA GLU A 48 -0.89 3.80 -15.28
C GLU A 48 -1.81 4.74 -14.52
N SER A 49 -1.92 5.98 -14.98
CA SER A 49 -2.64 7.02 -14.25
C SER A 49 -4.14 6.76 -14.09
N ASP A 50 -4.69 5.85 -14.88
CA ASP A 50 -6.10 5.48 -14.78
C ASP A 50 -6.35 4.21 -13.96
N VAL A 51 -5.29 3.68 -13.33
CA VAL A 51 -5.39 2.49 -12.47
C VAL A 51 -5.37 2.93 -11.01
N THR A 52 -6.24 2.33 -10.20
CA THR A 52 -6.21 2.50 -8.75
C THR A 52 -5.51 1.29 -8.13
N GLY A 53 -4.46 1.53 -7.37
CA GLY A 53 -3.69 0.47 -6.76
C GLY A 53 -4.47 -0.30 -5.71
N GLY A 54 -4.08 -1.55 -5.50
CA GLY A 54 -4.67 -2.39 -4.48
C GLY A 54 -3.61 -3.22 -3.77
N VAL A 55 -4.02 -3.89 -2.69
CA VAL A 55 -3.14 -4.75 -1.91
C VAL A 55 -3.25 -6.17 -2.45
N GLY A 56 -2.19 -6.65 -3.09
CA GLY A 56 -2.14 -8.02 -3.60
C GLY A 56 -1.89 -9.02 -2.49
N ALA A 57 -1.03 -8.67 -1.53
CA ALA A 57 -0.73 -9.52 -0.38
C ALA A 57 -0.23 -8.66 0.76
N CYS A 58 -0.38 -9.15 1.99
CA CYS A 58 0.10 -8.46 3.17
C CYS A 58 0.80 -9.45 4.08
N HIS A 59 2.08 -9.22 4.35
CA HIS A 59 2.88 -10.09 5.20
C HIS A 59 2.71 -9.77 6.69
N MET A 60 1.94 -8.74 7.02
CA MET A 60 1.69 -8.38 8.42
C MET A 60 0.60 -9.27 9.00
N ALA A 61 0.96 -10.52 9.26
CA ALA A 61 0.01 -11.54 9.74
C ALA A 61 -0.65 -11.17 11.07
N ASP A 62 -0.04 -10.25 11.83
CA ASP A 62 -0.59 -9.79 13.10
C ASP A 62 -1.59 -8.63 12.93
N CYS A 63 -1.83 -8.17 11.73
CA CYS A 63 -2.82 -7.13 11.47
C CYS A 63 -4.22 -7.71 11.60
N GLN A 64 -5.14 -6.98 12.24
CA GLN A 64 -6.50 -7.46 12.44
C GLN A 64 -7.27 -7.62 11.12
N TYR A 65 -6.83 -6.96 10.07
CA TYR A 65 -7.45 -7.09 8.74
C TYR A 65 -6.82 -8.19 7.91
N ASN A 66 -5.75 -8.83 8.41
CA ASN A 66 -5.03 -9.85 7.66
C ASN A 66 -5.66 -11.22 7.87
N GLN A 67 -5.94 -11.89 6.77
CA GLN A 67 -6.47 -13.24 6.79
C GLN A 67 -5.75 -14.04 5.71
N SER A 68 -4.92 -14.99 6.13
CA SER A 68 -4.14 -15.83 5.21
C SER A 68 -3.31 -14.98 4.25
N LEU A 69 -2.66 -13.92 4.78
CA LEU A 69 -1.81 -13.00 4.03
C LEU A 69 -2.57 -12.13 3.03
N GLU A 70 -3.89 -12.05 3.19
CA GLU A 70 -4.72 -11.17 2.39
C GLU A 70 -5.32 -10.08 3.28
N CYS A 71 -5.37 -8.86 2.77
CA CYS A 71 -5.97 -7.75 3.48
C CYS A 71 -7.48 -7.75 3.27
N ASN A 72 -8.24 -7.56 4.36
CA ASN A 72 -9.70 -7.50 4.32
C ASN A 72 -10.24 -6.18 4.86
N ALA A 73 -9.42 -5.14 4.86
CA ALA A 73 -9.86 -3.81 5.25
C ALA A 73 -10.80 -3.24 4.19
N PRO A 74 -11.66 -2.27 4.55
CA PRO A 74 -12.53 -1.62 3.54
C PRO A 74 -11.77 -0.74 2.56
N GLY A 75 -10.54 -0.45 2.84
CA GLY A 75 -9.62 0.33 2.03
C GLY A 75 -8.43 0.67 2.90
N ILE A 76 -7.31 1.00 2.31
CA ILE A 76 -6.13 1.36 3.10
C ILE A 76 -5.61 2.73 2.70
N HIS A 77 -4.91 3.36 3.64
CA HIS A 77 -4.18 4.60 3.43
C HIS A 77 -2.70 4.30 3.54
N VAL A 78 -1.90 4.86 2.65
CA VAL A 78 -0.44 4.73 2.69
C VAL A 78 0.14 6.10 2.99
N ASP A 79 1.02 6.17 3.99
CA ASP A 79 1.67 7.41 4.39
C ASP A 79 3.17 7.23 4.49
N MET A 80 3.89 8.32 4.24
CA MET A 80 5.34 8.32 4.44
C MET A 80 5.66 8.39 5.93
N HIS A 81 6.52 7.49 6.37
CA HIS A 81 7.08 7.48 7.72
C HIS A 81 8.60 7.42 7.57
N HIS A 82 9.26 8.50 7.94
CA HIS A 82 10.71 8.62 7.74
C HIS A 82 11.03 8.49 6.25
N ASN A 83 11.72 7.46 5.82
CA ASN A 83 12.14 7.30 4.42
C ASN A 83 11.40 6.20 3.69
N HIS A 84 10.26 5.75 4.23
CA HIS A 84 9.51 4.67 3.57
C HIS A 84 8.02 4.91 3.69
N ALA A 85 7.28 4.31 2.77
CA ALA A 85 5.83 4.38 2.75
C ALA A 85 5.25 3.18 3.51
N ASP A 86 4.33 3.45 4.43
CA ASP A 86 3.74 2.40 5.27
C ASP A 86 2.23 2.37 5.10
N CYS A 87 1.66 1.17 5.27
CA CYS A 87 0.21 1.03 5.38
C CYS A 87 -0.23 1.60 6.72
N ASP A 88 -0.86 2.76 6.69
CA ASP A 88 -1.29 3.47 7.88
C ASP A 88 -2.57 2.88 8.47
N THR A 89 -3.21 1.99 7.74
CA THR A 89 -4.40 1.26 8.20
C THR A 89 -4.04 0.03 9.02
N TYR A 90 -2.76 -0.35 9.04
CA TYR A 90 -2.29 -1.48 9.81
C TYR A 90 -2.71 -1.34 11.28
N SER A 91 -3.28 -2.41 11.83
CA SER A 91 -3.76 -2.44 13.20
C SER A 91 -3.48 -3.82 13.78
N PRO A 92 -2.53 -3.93 14.74
CA PRO A 92 -2.17 -5.25 15.27
C PRO A 92 -3.31 -5.89 16.05
N LYS A 93 -3.38 -7.21 15.98
CA LYS A 93 -4.34 -8.00 16.77
C LYS A 93 -3.95 -7.90 18.25
N LYS A 94 -4.97 -7.91 19.09
CA LYS A 94 -4.76 -7.90 20.54
C LYS A 94 -4.84 -9.28 21.12
#